data_b9f22869d83dc3cca05077ed26c296e3
#
_entry.id   b9f22869d83dc3cca05077ed26c296e3
#
_cell.length_a   1.000
_cell.length_b   1.000
_cell.length_c   1.000
_cell.angle_alpha   90.00
_cell.angle_beta   90.00
_cell.angle_gamma   90.00
#
_symmetry.space_group_name_H-M   'P 1'
#
loop_
_entity.id
_entity.type
_entity.pdbx_description
1 polymer ?
#
loop_
_entity_poly.entity_id
_entity_poly.type
_entity_poly.pdbx_seq_one_letter_code
_entity_poly.pdbx_strand_id
1 'polypeptide(L)'
;KRIMKKSLLYLFMFVCSVSLFSSCGDDDDVKYPVDSELAGAYKGKMDVYYVGVSTPIASDMVQKVYISKASDTAIKLELKNFVINVAGTDITIGDIAVDNCALKQDGEAFQFSGSQTLELVVGSCNTSVSGTIGNGTIDMVINVDVAGGGMKVKVNYRGSRLSGNESVEAKITSFTFDSELVTSQPVIDEENKTITFKVSEDATPEELKTLAPTITVSDKATVTPGSGVAQNFAGNVVYTVVAEDGTTNQYTVSIAAKTSVLKFSFEEWENVPGSLWANEYDKPLPTDVLATSAEGAAMLKLMGVTTMPVYKTDDKKEGE
;
A
#
# COMPACT_ATOMS: atom_id res chain seq x y z
N LYS A 1 -52.89 15.94 16.62
CA LYS A 1 -51.64 15.97 17.46
C LYS A 1 -51.64 14.84 18.50
N ARG A 2 -51.95 13.59 18.10
CA ARG A 2 -51.98 12.44 19.02
C ARG A 2 -51.67 11.07 18.39
N ILE A 3 -51.09 11.00 17.18
CA ILE A 3 -50.86 9.75 16.46
C ILE A 3 -49.36 9.38 16.39
N MET A 4 -48.44 10.32 16.67
CA MET A 4 -46.97 10.06 16.57
C MET A 4 -46.32 9.43 17.81
N LYS A 5 -47.06 9.16 18.90
CA LYS A 5 -46.50 8.53 20.11
C LYS A 5 -46.62 7.00 20.19
N LYS A 6 -47.44 6.40 19.30
CA LYS A 6 -47.65 4.94 19.34
C LYS A 6 -46.69 4.15 18.48
N SER A 7 -46.14 4.72 17.40
CA SER A 7 -45.14 4.04 16.55
C SER A 7 -43.78 3.89 17.22
N LEU A 8 -43.38 4.86 18.09
CA LEU A 8 -42.12 4.80 18.80
C LEU A 8 -42.11 3.76 19.92
N LEU A 9 -43.29 3.46 20.47
CA LEU A 9 -43.48 2.46 21.53
C LEU A 9 -43.40 1.02 21.01
N TYR A 10 -43.83 0.79 19.76
CA TYR A 10 -43.74 -0.53 19.12
C TYR A 10 -42.28 -0.87 18.65
N LEU A 11 -41.52 0.15 18.30
CA LEU A 11 -40.07 -0.06 17.95
C LEU A 11 -39.25 -0.41 19.20
N PHE A 12 -39.62 0.12 20.39
CA PHE A 12 -38.95 -0.18 21.64
C PHE A 12 -39.36 -1.54 22.25
N MET A 13 -40.54 -2.06 21.92
CA MET A 13 -40.99 -3.40 22.36
C MET A 13 -40.40 -4.54 21.55
N PHE A 14 -39.88 -4.29 20.32
CA PHE A 14 -39.27 -5.34 19.50
C PHE A 14 -37.79 -5.60 19.86
N VAL A 15 -37.17 -4.68 20.59
CA VAL A 15 -35.78 -4.81 21.05
C VAL A 15 -35.67 -5.50 22.41
N CYS A 16 -36.77 -5.56 23.21
CA CYS A 16 -36.78 -6.15 24.54
C CYS A 16 -37.42 -7.56 24.65
N SER A 17 -37.78 -8.20 23.53
CA SER A 17 -38.44 -9.51 23.57
C SER A 17 -37.52 -10.71 23.30
N VAL A 18 -36.21 -10.58 23.52
CA VAL A 18 -35.26 -11.71 23.45
C VAL A 18 -34.72 -12.16 24.82
N SER A 19 -35.43 -11.82 25.86
CA SER A 19 -35.15 -12.41 27.17
C SER A 19 -36.46 -12.87 27.81
N LEU A 20 -36.79 -14.11 27.73
CA LEU A 20 -37.54 -14.96 28.69
C LEU A 20 -38.13 -16.19 27.95
N PHE A 21 -37.28 -17.08 27.46
CA PHE A 21 -37.61 -18.49 27.47
C PHE A 21 -36.57 -19.19 28.35
N SER A 22 -36.73 -19.01 29.66
CA SER A 22 -36.18 -19.96 30.64
C SER A 22 -37.09 -21.17 30.59
N SER A 23 -36.86 -22.09 29.67
CA SER A 23 -37.33 -23.46 29.74
C SER A 23 -36.24 -24.25 30.45
N CYS A 24 -36.52 -24.62 31.65
CA CYS A 24 -35.79 -25.60 32.43
C CYS A 24 -35.86 -26.97 31.72
N GLY A 25 -34.75 -27.44 31.19
CA GLY A 25 -34.62 -28.74 30.54
C GLY A 25 -33.22 -28.87 30.01
N ASP A 26 -32.41 -29.73 30.57
CA ASP A 26 -31.05 -30.13 30.22
C ASP A 26 -30.21 -29.09 29.49
N ASP A 27 -29.27 -28.48 30.19
CA ASP A 27 -28.22 -27.62 29.62
C ASP A 27 -27.30 -28.48 28.76
N ASP A 28 -27.75 -28.89 27.58
CA ASP A 28 -26.85 -29.20 26.50
C ASP A 28 -26.24 -27.86 26.04
N ASP A 29 -25.07 -27.53 26.59
CA ASP A 29 -24.28 -26.37 26.22
C ASP A 29 -24.13 -26.36 24.69
N VAL A 30 -24.81 -25.46 24.02
CA VAL A 30 -24.73 -25.32 22.55
C VAL A 30 -23.28 -25.05 22.20
N LYS A 31 -22.65 -25.98 21.45
CA LYS A 31 -21.28 -25.87 20.97
C LYS A 31 -21.28 -25.88 19.46
N TYR A 32 -20.80 -24.81 18.88
CA TYR A 32 -20.60 -24.74 17.44
C TYR A 32 -19.19 -25.21 17.05
N PRO A 33 -18.97 -25.72 15.84
CA PRO A 33 -17.69 -26.25 15.38
C PRO A 33 -16.68 -25.14 15.04
N VAL A 34 -16.49 -24.18 15.96
CA VAL A 34 -15.68 -23.00 15.70
C VAL A 34 -14.25 -23.38 15.36
N ASP A 35 -13.60 -24.20 16.19
CA ASP A 35 -12.19 -24.56 16.01
C ASP A 35 -11.95 -25.42 14.78
N SER A 36 -12.88 -26.33 14.44
CA SER A 36 -12.70 -27.29 13.35
C SER A 36 -13.11 -26.74 11.97
N GLU A 37 -14.18 -25.93 11.92
CA GLU A 37 -14.80 -25.55 10.66
C GLU A 37 -14.72 -24.05 10.36
N LEU A 38 -14.78 -23.19 11.38
CA LEU A 38 -14.90 -21.75 11.18
C LEU A 38 -13.59 -21.00 11.40
N ALA A 39 -12.80 -21.39 12.38
CA ALA A 39 -11.53 -20.73 12.66
C ALA A 39 -10.51 -20.91 11.55
N GLY A 40 -9.72 -19.87 11.31
CA GLY A 40 -8.68 -19.86 10.28
C GLY A 40 -8.50 -18.49 9.64
N ALA A 41 -7.63 -18.44 8.67
CA ALA A 41 -7.46 -17.27 7.82
C ALA A 41 -8.36 -17.37 6.57
N TYR A 42 -8.98 -16.26 6.21
CA TYR A 42 -9.81 -16.12 5.02
C TYR A 42 -9.17 -15.07 4.12
N LYS A 43 -8.94 -15.39 2.85
CA LYS A 43 -8.53 -14.43 1.83
C LYS A 43 -9.72 -14.03 1.00
N GLY A 44 -9.91 -12.75 0.82
CA GLY A 44 -11.06 -12.25 0.07
C GLY A 44 -10.85 -10.87 -0.52
N LYS A 45 -11.91 -10.36 -1.10
CA LYS A 45 -11.99 -9.00 -1.64
C LYS A 45 -12.86 -8.13 -0.77
N MET A 46 -12.47 -6.87 -0.71
CA MET A 46 -13.08 -5.84 0.13
C MET A 46 -13.41 -4.62 -0.71
N ASP A 47 -14.63 -4.11 -0.55
CA ASP A 47 -15.07 -2.83 -1.10
C ASP A 47 -15.45 -1.88 0.03
N VAL A 48 -14.98 -0.66 -0.04
CA VAL A 48 -15.15 0.36 0.99
C VAL A 48 -16.00 1.50 0.46
N TYR A 49 -17.01 1.92 1.21
CA TYR A 49 -17.98 2.96 0.84
C TYR A 49 -18.12 3.99 1.95
N TYR A 50 -18.39 5.24 1.59
CA TYR A 50 -19.07 6.14 2.52
C TYR A 50 -20.54 5.75 2.62
N VAL A 51 -21.10 5.79 3.83
CA VAL A 51 -22.53 5.48 4.02
C VAL A 51 -23.38 6.50 3.24
N GLY A 52 -24.29 5.97 2.43
CA GLY A 52 -25.16 6.79 1.55
C GLY A 52 -24.57 7.05 0.16
N VAL A 53 -23.35 6.59 -0.13
CA VAL A 53 -22.71 6.69 -1.44
C VAL A 53 -22.67 5.30 -2.07
N SER A 54 -23.11 5.17 -3.32
CA SER A 54 -23.16 3.89 -4.04
C SER A 54 -21.81 3.51 -4.70
N THR A 55 -20.95 4.51 -4.97
CA THR A 55 -19.62 4.28 -5.56
C THR A 55 -18.62 3.99 -4.46
N PRO A 56 -17.85 2.90 -4.53
CA PRO A 56 -16.82 2.61 -3.55
C PRO A 56 -15.69 3.66 -3.62
N ILE A 57 -15.13 4.00 -2.47
CA ILE A 57 -13.90 4.81 -2.36
C ILE A 57 -12.65 3.96 -2.57
N ALA A 58 -12.75 2.64 -2.32
CA ALA A 58 -11.76 1.64 -2.67
C ALA A 58 -12.49 0.33 -3.00
N SER A 59 -12.07 -0.37 -4.03
CA SER A 59 -12.71 -1.60 -4.51
C SER A 59 -11.71 -2.69 -4.82
N ASP A 60 -12.19 -3.93 -4.78
CA ASP A 60 -11.42 -5.14 -5.11
C ASP A 60 -10.12 -5.30 -4.30
N MET A 61 -10.03 -4.67 -3.14
CA MET A 61 -8.87 -4.76 -2.27
C MET A 61 -8.75 -6.18 -1.73
N VAL A 62 -7.62 -6.83 -2.01
CA VAL A 62 -7.36 -8.16 -1.44
C VAL A 62 -6.98 -8.00 0.02
N GLN A 63 -7.73 -8.66 0.91
CA GLN A 63 -7.52 -8.59 2.34
C GLN A 63 -7.63 -9.97 2.98
N LYS A 64 -6.79 -10.19 4.00
CA LYS A 64 -6.84 -11.37 4.85
C LYS A 64 -7.59 -11.04 6.13
N VAL A 65 -8.54 -11.90 6.50
CA VAL A 65 -9.30 -11.82 7.74
C VAL A 65 -9.02 -13.07 8.56
N TYR A 66 -8.79 -12.90 9.85
CA TYR A 66 -8.53 -13.99 10.77
C TYR A 66 -9.75 -14.22 11.65
N ILE A 67 -10.21 -15.46 11.71
CA ILE A 67 -11.29 -15.90 12.56
C ILE A 67 -10.72 -16.85 13.60
N SER A 68 -11.01 -16.60 14.85
CA SER A 68 -10.63 -17.44 15.99
C SER A 68 -11.81 -17.63 16.93
N LYS A 69 -11.71 -18.61 17.81
CA LYS A 69 -12.74 -18.89 18.80
C LYS A 69 -12.71 -17.83 19.91
N ALA A 70 -13.83 -17.21 20.16
CA ALA A 70 -14.06 -16.39 21.35
C ALA A 70 -14.74 -17.18 22.47
N SER A 71 -15.75 -18.01 22.11
CA SER A 71 -16.42 -18.96 22.97
C SER A 71 -16.99 -20.12 22.16
N ASP A 72 -17.71 -21.06 22.80
CA ASP A 72 -18.38 -22.14 22.08
C ASP A 72 -19.52 -21.67 21.16
N THR A 73 -19.97 -20.42 21.32
CA THR A 73 -21.05 -19.81 20.53
C THR A 73 -20.65 -18.46 19.90
N ALA A 74 -19.38 -18.10 19.93
CA ALA A 74 -18.91 -16.83 19.37
C ALA A 74 -17.53 -16.95 18.74
N ILE A 75 -17.29 -16.09 17.74
CA ILE A 75 -16.00 -15.93 17.08
C ILE A 75 -15.41 -14.55 17.37
N LYS A 76 -14.08 -14.48 17.31
CA LYS A 76 -13.30 -13.25 17.21
C LYS A 76 -12.90 -13.05 15.74
N LEU A 77 -13.03 -11.80 15.27
CA LEU A 77 -12.65 -11.38 13.93
C LEU A 77 -11.50 -10.38 14.02
N GLU A 78 -10.46 -10.56 13.22
CA GLU A 78 -9.31 -9.66 13.16
C GLU A 78 -8.90 -9.35 11.71
N LEU A 79 -8.66 -8.06 11.42
CA LEU A 79 -7.89 -7.60 10.27
C LEU A 79 -6.61 -6.98 10.81
N LYS A 80 -5.46 -7.38 10.27
CA LYS A 80 -4.16 -6.89 10.73
C LYS A 80 -3.55 -5.93 9.72
N ASN A 81 -2.91 -4.87 10.23
CA ASN A 81 -2.20 -3.86 9.44
C ASN A 81 -3.05 -3.32 8.28
N PHE A 82 -4.32 -3.01 8.56
CA PHE A 82 -5.24 -2.59 7.51
C PHE A 82 -4.87 -1.21 6.97
N VAL A 83 -4.71 -1.11 5.66
CA VAL A 83 -4.40 0.12 4.92
C VAL A 83 -5.42 0.27 3.80
N ILE A 84 -5.96 1.46 3.64
CA ILE A 84 -6.84 1.82 2.52
C ILE A 84 -6.07 2.74 1.58
N ASN A 85 -6.07 2.45 0.28
CA ASN A 85 -5.61 3.38 -0.73
C ASN A 85 -6.79 4.21 -1.24
N VAL A 86 -6.74 5.52 -1.04
CA VAL A 86 -7.75 6.47 -1.53
C VAL A 86 -7.07 7.45 -2.46
N ALA A 87 -7.46 7.42 -3.73
CA ALA A 87 -6.94 8.30 -4.78
C ALA A 87 -5.39 8.34 -4.85
N GLY A 88 -4.74 7.17 -4.66
CA GLY A 88 -3.28 7.04 -4.70
C GLY A 88 -2.56 7.35 -3.38
N THR A 89 -3.30 7.65 -2.30
CA THR A 89 -2.74 7.88 -0.97
C THR A 89 -3.10 6.74 -0.03
N ASP A 90 -2.09 6.13 0.58
CA ASP A 90 -2.28 5.08 1.58
C ASP A 90 -2.63 5.70 2.94
N ILE A 91 -3.77 5.27 3.49
CA ILE A 91 -4.24 5.64 4.82
C ILE A 91 -4.15 4.41 5.70
N THR A 92 -3.23 4.41 6.65
CA THR A 92 -3.10 3.33 7.63
C THR A 92 -4.20 3.44 8.67
N ILE A 93 -5.02 2.40 8.76
CA ILE A 93 -6.09 2.27 9.76
C ILE A 93 -5.59 1.52 10.99
N GLY A 94 -4.69 0.55 10.78
CA GLY A 94 -4.16 -0.31 11.84
C GLY A 94 -4.92 -1.63 11.99
N ASP A 95 -4.85 -2.21 13.17
CA ASP A 95 -5.51 -3.48 13.47
C ASP A 95 -6.97 -3.25 13.87
N ILE A 96 -7.88 -3.97 13.23
CA ILE A 96 -9.30 -3.99 13.56
C ILE A 96 -9.61 -5.35 14.17
N ALA A 97 -10.10 -5.36 15.41
CA ALA A 97 -10.53 -6.59 16.08
C ALA A 97 -11.92 -6.42 16.68
N VAL A 98 -12.79 -7.39 16.46
CA VAL A 98 -14.08 -7.51 17.14
C VAL A 98 -14.05 -8.84 17.90
N ASP A 99 -13.90 -8.74 19.22
CA ASP A 99 -13.53 -9.88 20.07
C ASP A 99 -14.67 -10.86 20.31
N ASN A 100 -15.92 -10.44 20.14
CA ASN A 100 -17.07 -11.29 20.44
C ASN A 100 -18.19 -11.08 19.42
N CYS A 101 -18.18 -11.90 18.38
CA CYS A 101 -19.24 -11.95 17.37
C CYS A 101 -20.08 -13.20 17.65
N ALA A 102 -21.28 -13.01 18.20
CA ALA A 102 -22.21 -14.09 18.51
C ALA A 102 -22.64 -14.84 17.25
N LEU A 103 -22.60 -16.16 17.29
CA LEU A 103 -23.03 -17.05 16.24
C LEU A 103 -24.49 -17.48 16.41
N LYS A 104 -25.17 -17.64 15.29
CA LYS A 104 -26.49 -18.26 15.20
C LYS A 104 -26.52 -19.20 14.01
N GLN A 105 -26.83 -20.46 14.24
CA GLN A 105 -26.93 -21.43 13.16
C GLN A 105 -28.03 -21.06 12.16
N ASP A 106 -27.73 -21.17 10.89
CA ASP A 106 -28.62 -20.92 9.75
C ASP A 106 -28.36 -21.97 8.66
N GLY A 107 -29.07 -23.09 8.76
CA GLY A 107 -28.84 -24.25 7.93
C GLY A 107 -27.45 -24.87 8.18
N GLU A 108 -26.64 -24.99 7.11
CA GLU A 108 -25.26 -25.49 7.16
C GLU A 108 -24.24 -24.38 7.44
N ALA A 109 -24.67 -23.11 7.50
CA ALA A 109 -23.82 -21.97 7.81
C ALA A 109 -24.21 -21.34 9.14
N PHE A 110 -23.50 -20.31 9.51
CA PHE A 110 -23.73 -19.53 10.72
C PHE A 110 -23.85 -18.04 10.37
N GLN A 111 -24.90 -17.40 10.82
CA GLN A 111 -24.94 -15.95 10.91
C GLN A 111 -24.09 -15.51 12.10
N PHE A 112 -23.39 -14.41 11.98
CA PHE A 112 -22.66 -13.81 13.09
C PHE A 112 -22.89 -12.30 13.16
N SER A 113 -22.81 -11.76 14.37
CA SER A 113 -22.83 -10.33 14.60
C SER A 113 -22.10 -9.95 15.87
N GLY A 114 -21.43 -8.81 15.84
CA GLY A 114 -20.72 -8.24 16.98
C GLY A 114 -20.54 -6.73 16.82
N SER A 115 -20.24 -6.07 17.93
CA SER A 115 -19.90 -4.65 17.92
C SER A 115 -18.89 -4.34 19.02
N GLN A 116 -18.01 -3.38 18.72
CA GLN A 116 -16.96 -2.95 19.62
C GLN A 116 -16.54 -1.52 19.31
N THR A 117 -16.25 -0.73 20.34
CA THR A 117 -15.56 0.55 20.17
C THR A 117 -14.07 0.28 20.08
N LEU A 118 -13.44 0.77 19.02
CA LEU A 118 -12.02 0.59 18.73
C LEU A 118 -11.32 1.95 18.75
N GLU A 119 -10.12 1.97 19.29
CA GLU A 119 -9.22 3.11 19.18
C GLU A 119 -8.26 2.86 18.00
N LEU A 120 -8.58 3.46 16.86
CA LEU A 120 -7.81 3.33 15.63
C LEU A 120 -6.95 4.58 15.40
N VAL A 121 -6.05 4.53 14.43
CA VAL A 121 -5.22 5.70 14.05
C VAL A 121 -6.08 6.90 13.65
N VAL A 122 -7.26 6.65 13.09
CA VAL A 122 -8.24 7.69 12.70
C VAL A 122 -9.11 8.19 13.86
N GLY A 123 -8.90 7.70 15.09
CA GLY A 123 -9.64 8.04 16.29
C GLY A 123 -10.54 6.92 16.83
N SER A 124 -11.36 7.25 17.82
CA SER A 124 -12.33 6.33 18.42
C SER A 124 -13.44 6.00 17.42
N CYS A 125 -13.68 4.72 17.18
CA CYS A 125 -14.60 4.21 16.16
C CYS A 125 -15.58 3.21 16.76
N ASN A 126 -16.89 3.46 16.61
CA ASN A 126 -17.89 2.45 16.89
C ASN A 126 -17.99 1.50 15.69
N THR A 127 -17.51 0.28 15.87
CA THR A 127 -17.48 -0.73 14.81
C THR A 127 -18.53 -1.79 15.06
N SER A 128 -19.29 -2.14 14.04
CA SER A 128 -20.20 -3.28 14.06
C SER A 128 -19.93 -4.17 12.86
N VAL A 129 -19.99 -5.47 13.06
CA VAL A 129 -19.83 -6.47 12.03
C VAL A 129 -21.01 -7.43 12.03
N SER A 130 -21.46 -7.84 10.84
CA SER A 130 -22.45 -8.88 10.67
C SER A 130 -22.23 -9.61 9.36
N GLY A 131 -22.57 -10.89 9.32
CA GLY A 131 -22.39 -11.69 8.11
C GLY A 131 -22.76 -13.14 8.29
N THR A 132 -22.32 -13.94 7.32
CA THR A 132 -22.45 -15.39 7.31
C THR A 132 -21.09 -16.04 7.16
N ILE A 133 -20.90 -17.16 7.83
CA ILE A 133 -19.67 -17.97 7.78
C ILE A 133 -20.04 -19.44 7.74
N GLY A 134 -19.37 -20.21 6.92
CA GLY A 134 -19.59 -21.65 6.79
C GLY A 134 -19.14 -22.18 5.45
N ASN A 135 -19.01 -23.49 5.31
CA ASN A 135 -18.60 -24.16 4.07
C ASN A 135 -17.31 -23.56 3.45
N GLY A 136 -16.38 -23.15 4.31
CA GLY A 136 -15.11 -22.55 3.87
C GLY A 136 -15.23 -21.12 3.31
N THR A 137 -16.36 -20.44 3.48
CA THR A 137 -16.58 -19.07 2.98
C THR A 137 -17.03 -18.12 4.08
N ILE A 138 -16.80 -16.84 3.90
CA ILE A 138 -17.29 -15.75 4.73
C ILE A 138 -17.79 -14.61 3.85
N ASP A 139 -18.99 -14.09 4.17
CA ASP A 139 -19.56 -12.86 3.57
C ASP A 139 -19.97 -11.95 4.71
N MET A 140 -19.44 -10.72 4.76
CA MET A 140 -19.71 -9.84 5.87
C MET A 140 -19.74 -8.36 5.49
N VAL A 141 -20.42 -7.61 6.33
CA VAL A 141 -20.47 -6.16 6.32
C VAL A 141 -19.90 -5.63 7.63
N ILE A 142 -18.95 -4.71 7.53
CA ILE A 142 -18.42 -3.97 8.66
C ILE A 142 -18.88 -2.52 8.52
N ASN A 143 -19.49 -1.96 9.55
CA ASN A 143 -19.82 -0.55 9.62
C ASN A 143 -18.94 0.12 10.67
N VAL A 144 -18.33 1.22 10.31
CA VAL A 144 -17.44 2.01 11.17
C VAL A 144 -17.99 3.43 11.26
N ASP A 145 -18.27 3.89 12.48
CA ASP A 145 -18.71 5.25 12.78
C ASP A 145 -17.61 5.95 13.57
N VAL A 146 -16.92 6.90 12.93
CA VAL A 146 -15.79 7.63 13.53
C VAL A 146 -16.35 8.71 14.45
N ALA A 147 -16.03 8.63 15.75
CA ALA A 147 -16.49 9.56 16.75
C ALA A 147 -15.98 11.01 16.45
N GLY A 148 -16.87 11.98 16.55
CA GLY A 148 -16.54 13.40 16.38
C GLY A 148 -16.35 13.88 14.95
N GLY A 149 -16.31 12.98 13.95
CA GLY A 149 -16.03 13.36 12.55
C GLY A 149 -17.22 13.28 11.60
N GLY A 150 -18.33 12.68 12.02
CA GLY A 150 -19.50 12.45 11.15
C GLY A 150 -19.21 11.50 9.97
N MET A 151 -18.02 10.89 9.92
CA MET A 151 -17.64 9.97 8.88
C MET A 151 -18.13 8.56 9.21
N LYS A 152 -18.95 8.00 8.32
CA LYS A 152 -19.45 6.64 8.42
C LYS A 152 -19.01 5.84 7.21
N VAL A 153 -18.36 4.73 7.47
CA VAL A 153 -17.80 3.84 6.44
C VAL A 153 -18.49 2.49 6.51
N LYS A 154 -18.83 1.96 5.35
CA LYS A 154 -19.34 0.61 5.17
C LYS A 154 -18.34 -0.18 4.36
N VAL A 155 -17.97 -1.36 4.85
CA VAL A 155 -17.07 -2.29 4.17
C VAL A 155 -17.83 -3.56 3.87
N ASN A 156 -17.84 -3.97 2.60
CA ASN A 156 -18.31 -5.29 2.19
C ASN A 156 -17.09 -6.19 1.98
N TYR A 157 -17.11 -7.39 2.52
CA TYR A 157 -16.03 -8.36 2.37
C TYR A 157 -16.58 -9.73 2.02
N ARG A 158 -15.93 -10.40 1.06
CA ARG A 158 -16.19 -11.79 0.70
C ARG A 158 -14.89 -12.54 0.56
N GLY A 159 -14.78 -13.67 1.25
CA GLY A 159 -13.54 -14.45 1.28
C GLY A 159 -13.76 -15.95 1.38
N SER A 160 -12.69 -16.68 1.08
CA SER A 160 -12.61 -18.13 1.24
C SER A 160 -11.52 -18.49 2.24
N ARG A 161 -11.78 -19.54 3.04
CA ARG A 161 -10.83 -20.07 4.02
C ARG A 161 -9.60 -20.60 3.32
N LEU A 162 -8.43 -20.24 3.84
CA LEU A 162 -7.16 -20.76 3.39
C LEU A 162 -6.91 -22.15 3.97
N SER A 163 -6.26 -23.00 3.20
CA SER A 163 -5.90 -24.38 3.62
C SER A 163 -4.67 -24.37 4.54
N GLY A 164 -3.90 -23.29 4.53
CA GLY A 164 -2.63 -23.15 5.22
C GLY A 164 -1.42 -23.65 4.43
N ASN A 165 -1.63 -24.10 3.19
CA ASN A 165 -0.57 -24.56 2.30
C ASN A 165 -0.28 -23.55 1.17
N GLU A 166 -0.97 -22.41 1.16
CA GLU A 166 -0.79 -21.36 0.18
C GLU A 166 0.57 -20.67 0.35
N SER A 167 1.18 -20.31 -0.77
CA SER A 167 2.44 -19.57 -0.77
C SER A 167 2.28 -18.19 -0.11
N VAL A 168 3.19 -17.85 0.79
CA VAL A 168 3.30 -16.53 1.44
C VAL A 168 4.22 -15.58 0.66
N GLU A 169 4.81 -16.04 -0.44
CA GLU A 169 5.80 -15.27 -1.19
C GLU A 169 5.14 -14.19 -2.05
N ALA A 170 5.36 -12.93 -1.69
CA ALA A 170 4.91 -11.74 -2.41
C ALA A 170 6.12 -10.96 -2.93
N LYS A 171 6.82 -11.49 -3.95
CA LYS A 171 8.05 -10.89 -4.47
C LYS A 171 7.94 -10.55 -5.94
N ILE A 172 8.58 -9.46 -6.36
CA ILE A 172 8.90 -9.19 -7.76
C ILE A 172 10.23 -9.90 -8.06
N THR A 173 10.20 -10.91 -8.92
CA THR A 173 11.37 -11.72 -9.28
C THR A 173 12.09 -11.19 -10.51
N SER A 174 11.38 -10.42 -11.36
CA SER A 174 11.95 -9.73 -12.51
C SER A 174 11.16 -8.47 -12.81
N PHE A 175 11.88 -7.41 -13.17
CA PHE A 175 11.29 -6.14 -13.59
C PHE A 175 12.17 -5.57 -14.69
N THR A 176 11.66 -5.48 -15.92
CA THR A 176 12.43 -5.07 -17.09
C THR A 176 11.62 -4.13 -17.97
N PHE A 177 12.32 -3.33 -18.76
CA PHE A 177 11.73 -2.50 -19.82
C PHE A 177 12.25 -2.90 -21.18
N ASP A 178 11.38 -2.96 -22.16
CA ASP A 178 11.73 -3.01 -23.58
C ASP A 178 11.55 -1.60 -24.18
N SER A 179 12.50 -0.72 -23.89
CA SER A 179 12.47 0.68 -24.32
C SER A 179 13.88 1.24 -24.43
N GLU A 180 14.16 1.93 -25.53
CA GLU A 180 15.43 2.62 -25.76
C GLU A 180 15.63 3.81 -24.79
N LEU A 181 14.57 4.30 -24.17
CA LEU A 181 14.66 5.32 -23.12
C LEU A 181 15.38 4.80 -21.85
N VAL A 182 15.37 3.49 -21.62
CA VAL A 182 15.97 2.88 -20.44
C VAL A 182 17.43 2.53 -20.72
N THR A 183 18.33 3.31 -20.16
CA THR A 183 19.78 3.15 -20.35
C THR A 183 20.42 2.15 -19.41
N SER A 184 19.76 1.81 -18.29
CA SER A 184 20.17 0.77 -17.36
C SER A 184 18.95 0.02 -16.86
N GLN A 185 18.97 -1.30 -17.03
CA GLN A 185 17.87 -2.15 -16.58
C GLN A 185 17.63 -2.04 -15.07
N PRO A 186 16.38 -2.21 -14.61
CA PRO A 186 16.04 -2.11 -13.20
C PRO A 186 16.80 -3.05 -12.29
N VAL A 187 17.19 -2.53 -11.15
CA VAL A 187 17.80 -3.27 -10.05
C VAL A 187 16.80 -3.37 -8.92
N ILE A 188 16.50 -4.59 -8.49
CA ILE A 188 15.57 -4.88 -7.39
C ILE A 188 16.36 -4.96 -6.10
N ASP A 189 16.02 -4.12 -5.13
CA ASP A 189 16.44 -4.21 -3.74
C ASP A 189 15.33 -4.86 -2.92
N GLU A 190 15.52 -6.14 -2.63
CA GLU A 190 14.50 -6.93 -1.94
C GLU A 190 14.41 -6.59 -0.45
N GLU A 191 15.47 -6.08 0.16
CA GLU A 191 15.48 -5.69 1.57
C GLU A 191 14.66 -4.41 1.80
N ASN A 192 14.89 -3.40 0.94
CA ASN A 192 14.20 -2.11 1.04
C ASN A 192 12.91 -2.05 0.21
N LYS A 193 12.59 -3.09 -0.55
CA LYS A 193 11.44 -3.14 -1.47
C LYS A 193 11.45 -1.96 -2.45
N THR A 194 12.61 -1.67 -3.00
CA THR A 194 12.78 -0.62 -4.01
C THR A 194 13.29 -1.21 -5.32
N ILE A 195 12.90 -0.58 -6.43
CA ILE A 195 13.38 -0.91 -7.76
C ILE A 195 13.86 0.39 -8.40
N THR A 196 15.12 0.42 -8.82
CA THR A 196 15.70 1.61 -9.43
C THR A 196 16.26 1.31 -10.81
N PHE A 197 16.10 2.24 -11.73
CA PHE A 197 16.61 2.14 -13.10
C PHE A 197 17.08 3.52 -13.60
N LYS A 198 17.75 3.54 -14.75
CA LYS A 198 18.21 4.79 -15.37
C LYS A 198 17.56 4.97 -16.74
N VAL A 199 17.30 6.20 -17.07
CA VAL A 199 16.77 6.62 -18.38
C VAL A 199 17.74 7.55 -19.09
N SER A 200 17.53 7.75 -20.39
CA SER A 200 18.27 8.76 -21.18
C SER A 200 18.13 10.15 -20.54
N GLU A 201 19.20 10.92 -20.57
CA GLU A 201 19.21 12.31 -20.11
C GLU A 201 18.19 13.17 -20.87
N ASP A 202 17.93 12.83 -22.12
CA ASP A 202 17.00 13.52 -23.00
C ASP A 202 15.54 13.08 -22.81
N ALA A 203 15.28 12.07 -21.95
CA ALA A 203 13.93 11.56 -21.70
C ALA A 203 13.02 12.65 -21.12
N THR A 204 11.94 12.94 -21.84
CA THR A 204 10.95 13.94 -21.47
C THR A 204 9.94 13.38 -20.46
N PRO A 205 9.30 14.22 -19.63
CA PRO A 205 8.26 13.77 -18.71
C PRO A 205 7.08 13.08 -19.42
N GLU A 206 6.78 13.43 -20.67
CA GLU A 206 5.70 12.80 -21.44
C GLU A 206 6.08 11.38 -21.87
N GLU A 207 7.33 11.15 -22.29
CA GLU A 207 7.84 9.81 -22.61
C GLU A 207 7.88 8.90 -21.40
N LEU A 208 8.21 9.43 -20.21
CA LEU A 208 8.22 8.68 -18.97
C LEU A 208 6.83 8.20 -18.53
N LYS A 209 5.74 8.77 -19.06
CA LYS A 209 4.37 8.30 -18.81
C LYS A 209 4.00 7.07 -19.64
N THR A 210 4.79 6.73 -20.65
CA THR A 210 4.48 5.64 -21.59
C THR A 210 5.26 4.36 -21.29
N LEU A 211 6.17 4.38 -20.33
CA LEU A 211 6.97 3.23 -19.96
C LEU A 211 6.09 2.12 -19.35
N ALA A 212 6.14 0.95 -19.98
CA ALA A 212 5.38 -0.23 -19.57
C ALA A 212 6.35 -1.36 -19.20
N PRO A 213 6.50 -1.69 -17.91
CA PRO A 213 7.44 -2.73 -17.49
C PRO A 213 6.89 -4.13 -17.75
N THR A 214 7.78 -5.06 -18.09
CA THR A 214 7.52 -6.49 -18.00
C THR A 214 7.88 -6.97 -16.62
N ILE A 215 6.91 -7.53 -15.90
CA ILE A 215 7.04 -7.91 -14.48
C ILE A 215 6.78 -9.39 -14.32
N THR A 216 7.67 -10.08 -13.61
CA THR A 216 7.45 -11.45 -13.13
C THR A 216 7.42 -11.43 -11.61
N VAL A 217 6.51 -12.16 -11.02
CA VAL A 217 6.34 -12.27 -9.56
C VAL A 217 6.50 -13.72 -9.10
N SER A 218 6.53 -13.94 -7.78
CA SER A 218 6.52 -15.27 -7.17
C SER A 218 5.38 -16.11 -7.69
N ASP A 219 5.52 -17.43 -7.64
CA ASP A 219 4.50 -18.38 -8.10
C ASP A 219 3.15 -18.10 -7.43
N LYS A 220 2.08 -18.09 -8.25
CA LYS A 220 0.69 -17.79 -7.85
C LYS A 220 0.46 -16.40 -7.22
N ALA A 221 1.49 -15.54 -7.15
CA ALA A 221 1.30 -14.14 -6.76
C ALA A 221 0.72 -13.31 -7.90
N THR A 222 0.15 -12.16 -7.56
CA THR A 222 -0.35 -11.16 -8.50
C THR A 222 0.28 -9.81 -8.22
N VAL A 223 0.38 -8.94 -9.22
CA VAL A 223 0.93 -7.59 -9.08
C VAL A 223 -0.02 -6.54 -9.63
N THR A 224 -0.12 -5.43 -8.95
CA THR A 224 -0.90 -4.26 -9.36
C THR A 224 -0.04 -2.99 -9.15
N PRO A 225 0.11 -2.14 -10.19
CA PRO A 225 -0.32 -2.26 -11.59
C PRO A 225 0.22 -3.52 -12.28
N GLY A 226 -0.50 -4.05 -13.28
CA GLY A 226 -0.14 -5.28 -13.97
C GLY A 226 1.08 -5.12 -14.88
N SER A 227 1.70 -6.27 -15.22
CA SER A 227 2.78 -6.33 -16.22
C SER A 227 2.28 -5.78 -17.57
N GLY A 228 3.10 -4.99 -18.26
CA GLY A 228 2.78 -4.38 -19.55
C GLY A 228 1.86 -3.17 -19.48
N VAL A 229 1.46 -2.72 -18.29
CA VAL A 229 0.63 -1.52 -18.12
C VAL A 229 1.51 -0.30 -17.97
N ALA A 230 1.37 0.67 -18.87
CA ALA A 230 2.12 1.92 -18.83
C ALA A 230 1.85 2.70 -17.53
N GLN A 231 2.92 3.25 -16.95
CA GLN A 231 2.87 4.03 -15.72
C GLN A 231 3.65 5.33 -15.87
N ASN A 232 3.35 6.30 -15.01
CA ASN A 232 4.03 7.59 -15.01
C ASN A 232 5.28 7.55 -14.11
N PHE A 233 6.44 7.26 -14.70
CA PHE A 233 7.73 7.25 -14.00
C PHE A 233 8.40 8.63 -13.89
N ALA A 234 7.72 9.71 -14.23
CA ALA A 234 8.20 11.05 -13.84
C ALA A 234 8.20 11.24 -12.31
N GLY A 235 7.51 10.37 -11.57
CA GLY A 235 7.54 10.24 -10.12
C GLY A 235 7.72 8.79 -9.69
N ASN A 236 7.63 8.54 -8.39
CA ASN A 236 7.66 7.17 -7.86
C ASN A 236 6.37 6.43 -8.22
N VAL A 237 6.49 5.17 -8.59
CA VAL A 237 5.37 4.27 -8.86
C VAL A 237 5.40 3.12 -7.85
N VAL A 238 4.27 2.87 -7.19
CA VAL A 238 4.16 1.79 -6.21
C VAL A 238 3.48 0.59 -6.86
N TYR A 239 4.14 -0.57 -6.77
CA TYR A 239 3.61 -1.86 -7.18
C TYR A 239 3.29 -2.71 -5.96
N THR A 240 2.04 -3.14 -5.84
CA THR A 240 1.60 -4.04 -4.78
C THR A 240 1.59 -5.47 -5.29
N VAL A 241 2.35 -6.34 -4.65
CA VAL A 241 2.36 -7.78 -4.92
C VAL A 241 1.56 -8.50 -3.85
N VAL A 242 0.66 -9.38 -4.27
CA VAL A 242 -0.20 -10.17 -3.39
C VAL A 242 0.10 -11.65 -3.60
N ALA A 243 0.56 -12.34 -2.56
CA ALA A 243 0.81 -13.78 -2.56
C ALA A 243 -0.48 -14.62 -2.67
N GLU A 244 -0.32 -15.92 -2.89
CA GLU A 244 -1.44 -16.87 -2.92
C GLU A 244 -2.28 -16.79 -1.64
N ASP A 245 -1.64 -16.68 -0.47
CA ASP A 245 -2.31 -16.60 0.83
C ASP A 245 -2.89 -15.21 1.16
N GLY A 246 -2.64 -14.19 0.32
CA GLY A 246 -3.06 -12.81 0.52
C GLY A 246 -2.05 -11.94 1.27
N THR A 247 -0.86 -12.44 1.58
CA THR A 247 0.25 -11.61 2.07
C THR A 247 0.63 -10.60 1.00
N THR A 248 0.85 -9.34 1.39
CA THR A 248 1.14 -8.24 0.47
C THR A 248 2.51 -7.63 0.74
N ASN A 249 3.20 -7.24 -0.33
CA ASN A 249 4.38 -6.40 -0.29
C ASN A 249 4.23 -5.26 -1.29
N GLN A 250 4.79 -4.10 -0.96
CA GLN A 250 4.81 -2.94 -1.85
C GLN A 250 6.25 -2.65 -2.26
N TYR A 251 6.46 -2.46 -3.57
CA TYR A 251 7.73 -2.05 -4.15
C TYR A 251 7.61 -0.65 -4.71
N THR A 252 8.51 0.24 -4.29
CA THR A 252 8.60 1.59 -4.85
C THR A 252 9.59 1.60 -6.01
N VAL A 253 9.10 1.90 -7.21
CA VAL A 253 9.91 2.00 -8.42
C VAL A 253 10.22 3.46 -8.71
N SER A 254 11.50 3.78 -8.91
CA SER A 254 11.96 5.14 -9.19
C SER A 254 13.12 5.17 -10.18
N ILE A 255 13.25 6.28 -10.88
CA ILE A 255 14.44 6.58 -11.66
C ILE A 255 15.56 6.93 -10.67
N ALA A 256 16.70 6.26 -10.77
CA ALA A 256 17.88 6.61 -10.00
C ALA A 256 18.26 8.06 -10.31
N ALA A 257 18.70 8.79 -9.29
CA ALA A 257 19.15 10.17 -9.48
C ALA A 257 20.11 10.21 -10.68
N LYS A 258 19.81 11.05 -11.66
CA LYS A 258 20.70 11.30 -12.78
C LYS A 258 22.02 11.73 -12.14
N THR A 259 23.04 10.94 -12.23
CA THR A 259 24.40 11.42 -12.02
C THR A 259 24.64 12.33 -13.23
N SER A 260 24.47 13.63 -13.03
CA SER A 260 25.06 14.56 -13.97
C SER A 260 26.53 14.28 -13.93
N VAL A 261 27.04 13.56 -14.94
CA VAL A 261 28.44 13.66 -15.30
C VAL A 261 28.54 15.12 -15.71
N LEU A 262 29.17 15.91 -14.86
CA LEU A 262 29.58 17.26 -15.26
C LEU A 262 30.50 17.03 -16.46
N LYS A 263 29.91 17.08 -17.69
CA LYS A 263 30.67 17.18 -18.91
C LYS A 263 31.28 18.57 -18.89
N PHE A 264 32.45 18.69 -18.33
CA PHE A 264 33.27 19.85 -18.55
C PHE A 264 33.67 19.83 -20.03
N SER A 265 32.94 20.56 -20.87
CA SER A 265 33.40 20.88 -22.21
C SER A 265 34.57 21.80 -22.04
N PHE A 266 35.78 21.28 -22.27
CA PHE A 266 36.99 22.13 -22.32
C PHE A 266 36.99 23.12 -23.49
N GLU A 267 36.02 23.08 -24.37
CA GLU A 267 35.88 23.96 -25.51
C GLU A 267 35.47 25.40 -25.16
N GLU A 268 34.86 25.62 -23.97
CA GLU A 268 34.43 26.97 -23.54
C GLU A 268 35.49 27.70 -22.67
N TRP A 269 36.67 27.17 -22.54
CA TRP A 269 37.74 27.77 -21.72
C TRP A 269 38.20 29.14 -22.24
N GLU A 270 37.93 29.46 -23.50
CA GLU A 270 38.23 30.78 -24.07
C GLU A 270 37.34 31.90 -23.49
N ASN A 271 36.22 31.57 -22.84
CA ASN A 271 35.29 32.51 -22.23
C ASN A 271 35.52 32.74 -20.74
N VAL A 272 36.42 32.02 -20.13
CA VAL A 272 36.83 32.29 -18.74
C VAL A 272 37.72 33.55 -18.77
N PRO A 273 37.51 34.54 -17.89
CA PRO A 273 38.32 35.77 -17.91
C PRO A 273 39.81 35.47 -18.02
N GLY A 274 40.44 35.85 -19.12
CA GLY A 274 41.74 35.36 -19.54
C GLY A 274 42.91 35.67 -18.61
N SER A 275 42.68 36.50 -17.60
CA SER A 275 43.68 36.77 -16.57
C SER A 275 43.96 35.63 -15.59
N LEU A 276 43.05 34.65 -15.51
CA LEU A 276 43.18 33.49 -14.61
C LEU A 276 44.00 32.36 -15.23
N TRP A 277 44.23 32.37 -16.53
CA TRP A 277 44.84 31.26 -17.28
C TRP A 277 46.28 31.51 -17.72
N ALA A 278 46.69 32.77 -17.75
CA ALA A 278 47.79 33.18 -18.57
C ALA A 278 49.19 32.70 -18.03
N ASN A 279 49.34 32.44 -16.76
CA ASN A 279 50.69 32.22 -16.24
C ASN A 279 50.86 31.24 -15.04
N GLU A 280 49.84 30.41 -14.70
CA GLU A 280 49.94 29.58 -13.49
C GLU A 280 49.43 28.14 -13.68
N TYR A 281 49.96 27.45 -14.67
CA TYR A 281 49.52 26.09 -15.04
C TYR A 281 49.65 25.03 -13.96
N ASP A 282 50.50 25.21 -12.99
CA ASP A 282 50.78 24.22 -11.97
C ASP A 282 50.16 24.51 -10.61
N LYS A 283 49.33 25.56 -10.53
CA LYS A 283 48.69 25.92 -9.26
C LYS A 283 47.21 25.49 -9.24
N PRO A 284 46.77 24.85 -8.18
CA PRO A 284 45.35 24.52 -8.01
C PRO A 284 44.51 25.79 -7.87
N LEU A 285 43.41 25.87 -8.63
CA LEU A 285 42.46 26.97 -8.52
C LEU A 285 41.46 26.71 -7.41
N PRO A 286 40.98 27.76 -6.73
CA PRO A 286 39.88 27.65 -5.78
C PRO A 286 38.63 27.07 -6.46
N THR A 287 37.91 26.24 -5.74
CA THR A 287 36.70 25.54 -6.24
C THR A 287 35.63 26.50 -6.75
N ASP A 288 35.49 27.68 -6.12
CA ASP A 288 34.52 28.70 -6.49
C ASP A 288 34.86 29.43 -7.82
N VAL A 289 36.12 29.39 -8.24
CA VAL A 289 36.53 29.95 -9.54
C VAL A 289 36.20 29.01 -10.69
N LEU A 290 36.19 27.69 -10.43
CA LEU A 290 35.88 26.68 -11.43
C LEU A 290 34.39 26.35 -11.54
N ALA A 291 33.60 26.68 -10.53
CA ALA A 291 32.19 26.47 -10.56
C ALA A 291 31.47 27.59 -11.28
N THR A 292 30.88 27.28 -12.44
CA THR A 292 30.08 28.23 -13.21
C THR A 292 28.71 28.51 -12.57
N SER A 293 28.33 27.73 -11.55
CA SER A 293 27.12 27.95 -10.75
C SER A 293 27.40 27.84 -9.26
N ALA A 294 26.59 28.52 -8.43
CA ALA A 294 26.67 28.43 -6.99
C ALA A 294 26.44 27.00 -6.48
N GLU A 295 25.64 26.23 -7.19
CA GLU A 295 25.34 24.82 -6.89
C GLU A 295 26.54 23.92 -7.15
N GLY A 296 27.26 24.14 -8.26
CA GLY A 296 28.48 23.40 -8.57
C GLY A 296 29.59 23.67 -7.54
N ALA A 297 29.76 24.91 -7.09
CA ALA A 297 30.72 25.26 -6.06
C ALA A 297 30.35 24.61 -4.70
N ALA A 298 29.08 24.61 -4.34
CA ALA A 298 28.59 23.98 -3.11
C ALA A 298 28.82 22.45 -3.13
N MET A 299 28.62 21.81 -4.28
CA MET A 299 28.79 20.37 -4.47
C MET A 299 30.28 19.99 -4.37
N LEU A 300 31.20 20.74 -5.00
CA LEU A 300 32.62 20.49 -4.90
C LEU A 300 33.13 20.65 -3.45
N LYS A 301 32.63 21.65 -2.71
CA LYS A 301 32.92 21.82 -1.28
C LYS A 301 32.41 20.65 -0.44
N LEU A 302 31.21 20.14 -0.73
CA LEU A 302 30.64 18.98 -0.05
C LEU A 302 31.47 17.72 -0.26
N MET A 303 32.10 17.57 -1.44
CA MET A 303 32.99 16.48 -1.78
C MET A 303 34.42 16.67 -1.20
N GLY A 304 34.65 17.71 -0.44
CA GLY A 304 35.96 18.03 0.16
C GLY A 304 37.00 18.56 -0.85
N VAL A 305 36.57 18.93 -2.06
CA VAL A 305 37.44 19.50 -3.09
C VAL A 305 37.53 20.99 -2.86
N THR A 306 38.64 21.47 -2.31
CA THR A 306 38.88 22.89 -2.06
C THR A 306 39.67 23.57 -3.18
N THR A 307 40.41 22.79 -3.95
CA THR A 307 41.18 23.26 -5.10
C THR A 307 41.25 22.15 -6.16
N MET A 308 41.33 22.53 -7.43
CA MET A 308 41.54 21.60 -8.53
C MET A 308 42.81 21.98 -9.30
N PRO A 309 43.64 20.98 -9.71
CA PRO A 309 44.75 21.24 -10.62
C PRO A 309 44.17 21.59 -12.01
N VAL A 310 44.70 22.61 -12.62
CA VAL A 310 44.34 23.00 -13.99
C VAL A 310 45.49 22.60 -14.92
N TYR A 311 45.16 21.80 -15.90
CA TYR A 311 46.08 21.41 -16.97
C TYR A 311 45.60 21.98 -18.29
N LYS A 312 46.47 22.67 -19.02
CA LYS A 312 46.23 23.04 -20.41
C LYS A 312 46.75 21.92 -21.29
N THR A 313 45.92 21.32 -22.08
CA THR A 313 46.35 20.46 -23.17
C THR A 313 46.30 21.24 -24.47
N ASP A 314 47.37 21.23 -25.25
CA ASP A 314 47.37 21.80 -26.60
C ASP A 314 46.59 20.94 -27.59
N ASP A 315 46.14 19.77 -27.15
CA ASP A 315 45.28 18.89 -27.93
C ASP A 315 43.84 19.28 -27.75
N LYS A 316 43.22 19.89 -28.74
CA LYS A 316 41.79 20.09 -28.90
C LYS A 316 41.07 18.77 -29.17
N LYS A 317 41.31 17.75 -28.33
CA LYS A 317 40.47 16.55 -28.37
C LYS A 317 39.28 16.74 -27.48
N GLU A 318 38.10 16.58 -28.07
CA GLU A 318 36.84 16.47 -27.35
C GLU A 318 37.03 15.50 -26.16
N GLY A 319 36.53 15.95 -25.01
CA GLY A 319 36.86 15.38 -23.72
C GLY A 319 36.67 13.87 -23.62
N GLU A 320 37.68 13.24 -23.11
CA GLU A 320 37.56 12.00 -22.38
C GLU A 320 37.04 12.27 -20.97
#